data_552e634255460011b0c9d1f4b321d349
#
_entry.id   552e634255460011b0c9d1f4b321d349
#
_cell.length_a   1.000
_cell.length_b   1.000
_cell.length_c   1.000
_cell.angle_alpha   90.00
_cell.angle_beta   90.00
_cell.angle_gamma   90.00
#
_symmetry.space_group_name_H-M   'P 1'
#
loop_
_entity.id
_entity.type
_entity.pdbx_description
1 polymer ?
#
loop_
_entity_poly.entity_id
_entity_poly.type
_entity_poly.pdbx_seq_one_letter_code
_entity_poly.pdbx_strand_id
1 'polypeptide(L)'
;MTSMPASRLLCLTAVVVLAGTTVFADDAAEGEAPADVGFVAKGDKLPNEVVQGDGTIARIKPLLESLPDGHRLRLEFVNVSKALTNYKEDIRYPRLVTMLDAADKPDGMEMEYSDWYRPPRRKTVYKQGVKDGVEQMFFPGTDKLEAEIPWVKGQIQGVKKTFHASGAKAGETTYENGKITGEARSYTEKGSLLRVVRFTAGQRDGEMIDYWPDREGKVDRSVPYKKGAVHGMSRAFYADGKPKWEKPFRENKQHGVEKQFAPDGTVERERFWIDGDAVSAEEFKGKFH
;
A
#
# COMPACT_ATOMS: atom_id res chain seq x y z
N MET A 1 -0.77 51.25 -9.12
CA MET A 1 0.33 50.81 -10.05
C MET A 1 1.38 50.13 -9.21
N THR A 2 1.48 48.88 -9.33
CA THR A 2 2.62 47.96 -9.32
C THR A 2 2.27 46.65 -8.68
N SER A 3 2.45 45.67 -9.46
CA SER A 3 2.14 44.24 -9.33
C SER A 3 2.81 43.53 -8.16
N MET A 4 2.05 42.62 -7.53
CA MET A 4 2.59 41.57 -6.67
C MET A 4 3.17 40.39 -7.47
N PRO A 5 4.23 39.76 -7.03
CA PRO A 5 4.63 38.45 -7.52
C PRO A 5 4.04 37.34 -6.66
N ALA A 6 3.59 36.29 -7.35
CA ALA A 6 3.02 35.09 -6.80
C ALA A 6 4.05 34.27 -5.99
N SER A 7 3.74 34.00 -4.73
CA SER A 7 4.48 33.06 -3.88
C SER A 7 4.12 31.62 -4.28
N ARG A 8 5.10 30.88 -4.73
CA ARG A 8 5.03 29.42 -4.92
C ARG A 8 4.97 28.76 -3.53
N LEU A 9 3.83 28.16 -3.23
CA LEU A 9 3.66 27.27 -2.10
C LEU A 9 4.26 25.89 -2.47
N LEU A 10 5.42 25.58 -1.91
CA LEU A 10 5.96 24.21 -1.94
C LEU A 10 5.09 23.36 -1.01
N CYS A 11 4.28 22.48 -1.58
CA CYS A 11 3.57 21.47 -0.84
C CYS A 11 4.55 20.31 -0.55
N LEU A 12 5.10 20.28 0.68
CA LEU A 12 5.81 19.13 1.22
C LEU A 12 4.74 18.08 1.57
N THR A 13 4.55 17.09 0.72
CA THR A 13 3.75 15.92 1.05
C THR A 13 4.54 15.02 2.00
N ALA A 14 4.26 15.15 3.29
CA ALA A 14 4.67 14.18 4.28
C ALA A 14 3.90 12.87 4.02
N VAL A 15 4.62 11.83 3.57
CA VAL A 15 4.08 10.48 3.47
C VAL A 15 3.94 9.92 4.88
N VAL A 16 2.77 10.08 5.47
CA VAL A 16 2.38 9.36 6.69
C VAL A 16 1.86 7.99 6.26
N VAL A 17 2.69 6.96 6.40
CA VAL A 17 2.24 5.57 6.28
C VAL A 17 1.45 5.22 7.54
N LEU A 18 0.16 5.53 7.54
CA LEU A 18 -0.80 4.96 8.46
C LEU A 18 -1.20 3.58 7.94
N ALA A 19 -1.02 2.54 8.76
CA ALA A 19 -1.64 1.24 8.55
C ALA A 19 -3.16 1.41 8.72
N GLY A 20 -3.83 1.57 7.62
CA GLY A 20 -5.27 1.66 7.55
C GLY A 20 -5.61 1.76 6.07
N THR A 21 -6.51 0.91 5.63
CA THR A 21 -7.14 0.91 4.33
C THR A 21 -7.01 2.24 3.61
N THR A 22 -6.11 2.32 2.64
CA THR A 22 -6.19 3.36 1.62
C THR A 22 -7.46 3.04 0.84
N VAL A 23 -8.56 3.63 1.25
CA VAL A 23 -9.66 3.92 0.35
C VAL A 23 -9.01 4.93 -0.61
N PHE A 24 -8.60 4.46 -1.79
CA PHE A 24 -8.46 5.37 -2.90
C PHE A 24 -9.86 5.98 -3.05
N ALA A 25 -10.02 7.24 -2.66
CA ALA A 25 -11.08 8.03 -3.19
C ALA A 25 -10.92 7.87 -4.70
N ASP A 26 -11.90 7.21 -5.33
CA ASP A 26 -12.13 7.39 -6.74
C ASP A 26 -12.24 8.91 -6.93
N ASP A 27 -11.20 9.52 -7.50
CA ASP A 27 -11.37 10.75 -8.26
C ASP A 27 -12.17 10.35 -9.50
N ALA A 28 -13.44 9.99 -9.28
CA ALA A 28 -14.44 9.99 -10.32
C ALA A 28 -14.57 11.44 -10.72
N ALA A 29 -13.94 11.80 -11.83
CA ALA A 29 -14.23 13.02 -12.53
C ALA A 29 -15.74 13.04 -12.76
N GLU A 30 -16.42 14.00 -12.14
CA GLU A 30 -17.85 14.25 -12.38
C GLU A 30 -18.08 14.36 -13.88
N GLY A 31 -18.79 13.39 -14.46
CA GLY A 31 -19.24 13.45 -15.86
C GLY A 31 -18.82 12.30 -16.79
N GLU A 32 -18.27 11.19 -16.32
CA GLU A 32 -18.09 10.02 -17.20
C GLU A 32 -19.47 9.47 -17.63
N ALA A 33 -19.69 9.45 -18.95
CA ALA A 33 -20.81 8.74 -19.54
C ALA A 33 -20.76 7.26 -19.10
N PRO A 34 -21.93 6.58 -18.94
CA PRO A 34 -21.95 5.19 -18.53
C PRO A 34 -21.06 4.37 -19.46
N ALA A 35 -20.22 3.48 -18.87
CA ALA A 35 -19.28 2.66 -19.61
C ALA A 35 -20.03 1.87 -20.67
N ASP A 36 -19.57 1.96 -21.94
CA ASP A 36 -20.09 1.14 -23.03
C ASP A 36 -19.55 -0.29 -22.82
N VAL A 37 -20.45 -1.27 -22.76
CA VAL A 37 -20.14 -2.65 -22.39
C VAL A 37 -20.30 -3.56 -23.60
N GLY A 38 -19.25 -4.31 -23.94
CA GLY A 38 -19.27 -5.37 -24.94
C GLY A 38 -19.06 -6.76 -24.32
N PHE A 39 -19.60 -7.79 -24.95
CA PHE A 39 -19.40 -9.19 -24.58
C PHE A 39 -18.80 -9.97 -25.75
N VAL A 40 -17.84 -10.83 -25.46
CA VAL A 40 -17.16 -11.66 -26.47
C VAL A 40 -17.03 -13.09 -25.92
N ALA A 41 -17.55 -14.07 -26.65
CA ALA A 41 -17.44 -15.48 -26.29
C ALA A 41 -16.24 -16.15 -27.01
N LYS A 42 -15.93 -17.36 -26.58
CA LYS A 42 -14.90 -18.19 -27.22
C LYS A 42 -15.25 -18.41 -28.71
N GLY A 43 -14.30 -18.10 -29.57
CA GLY A 43 -14.49 -18.23 -31.03
C GLY A 43 -15.03 -16.99 -31.71
N ASP A 44 -15.50 -15.99 -30.97
CA ASP A 44 -15.90 -14.70 -31.53
C ASP A 44 -14.68 -13.88 -32.01
N LYS A 45 -14.93 -12.98 -32.97
CA LYS A 45 -13.95 -11.95 -33.33
C LYS A 45 -13.96 -10.84 -32.28
N LEU A 46 -12.77 -10.40 -31.86
CA LEU A 46 -12.67 -9.19 -31.05
C LEU A 46 -13.25 -7.99 -31.79
N PRO A 47 -13.98 -7.08 -31.13
CA PRO A 47 -14.47 -5.84 -31.74
C PRO A 47 -13.32 -5.05 -32.37
N ASN A 48 -13.60 -4.38 -33.51
CA ASN A 48 -12.58 -3.63 -34.22
C ASN A 48 -11.91 -2.53 -33.38
N GLU A 49 -12.63 -1.98 -32.41
CA GLU A 49 -12.14 -0.97 -31.48
C GLU A 49 -11.03 -1.53 -30.57
N VAL A 50 -11.09 -2.82 -30.23
CA VAL A 50 -10.03 -3.51 -29.49
C VAL A 50 -8.81 -3.76 -30.36
N VAL A 51 -9.01 -3.78 -31.69
CA VAL A 51 -7.99 -4.12 -32.71
C VAL A 51 -7.05 -2.95 -33.01
N GLN A 52 -7.42 -1.70 -32.69
CA GLN A 52 -6.65 -0.51 -33.07
C GLN A 52 -5.34 -0.32 -32.26
N GLY A 53 -5.08 -1.14 -31.23
CA GLY A 53 -3.86 -1.07 -30.42
C GLY A 53 -3.14 -2.41 -30.32
N ASP A 54 -1.99 -2.55 -30.95
CA ASP A 54 -1.21 -3.78 -31.03
C ASP A 54 -0.95 -4.46 -29.66
N GLY A 55 -0.83 -3.67 -28.58
CA GLY A 55 -0.55 -4.19 -27.25
C GLY A 55 -1.75 -4.81 -26.54
N THR A 56 -2.98 -4.32 -26.78
CA THR A 56 -4.19 -4.77 -26.08
C THR A 56 -4.68 -6.10 -26.63
N ILE A 57 -4.63 -6.28 -27.97
CA ILE A 57 -5.00 -7.55 -28.62
C ILE A 57 -4.12 -8.67 -28.14
N ALA A 58 -2.80 -8.48 -28.11
CA ALA A 58 -1.84 -9.47 -27.70
C ALA A 58 -2.08 -9.97 -26.25
N ARG A 59 -2.82 -9.20 -25.46
CA ARG A 59 -3.15 -9.52 -24.05
C ARG A 59 -4.55 -10.09 -23.86
N ILE A 60 -5.52 -9.63 -24.65
CA ILE A 60 -6.92 -10.10 -24.59
C ILE A 60 -7.09 -11.41 -25.34
N LYS A 61 -6.44 -11.57 -26.50
CA LYS A 61 -6.54 -12.77 -27.31
C LYS A 61 -6.22 -14.07 -26.55
N PRO A 62 -5.13 -14.17 -25.77
CA PRO A 62 -4.86 -15.37 -24.97
C PRO A 62 -5.95 -15.66 -23.92
N LEU A 63 -6.58 -14.63 -23.36
CA LEU A 63 -7.73 -14.82 -22.45
C LEU A 63 -8.93 -15.39 -23.19
N LEU A 64 -9.24 -14.85 -24.36
CA LEU A 64 -10.36 -15.32 -25.16
C LEU A 64 -10.16 -16.78 -25.59
N GLU A 65 -8.94 -17.16 -26.00
CA GLU A 65 -8.58 -18.52 -26.39
C GLU A 65 -8.62 -19.50 -25.22
N SER A 66 -8.31 -19.04 -24.00
CA SER A 66 -8.31 -19.83 -22.78
C SER A 66 -9.63 -19.90 -22.05
N LEU A 67 -10.70 -19.24 -22.55
CA LEU A 67 -12.00 -19.24 -21.91
C LEU A 67 -12.54 -20.66 -21.71
N PRO A 68 -12.99 -21.02 -20.51
CA PRO A 68 -13.76 -22.26 -20.29
C PRO A 68 -15.07 -22.23 -21.09
N ASP A 69 -15.64 -23.40 -21.35
CA ASP A 69 -16.93 -23.48 -22.07
C ASP A 69 -18.04 -22.77 -21.26
N GLY A 70 -18.87 -22.01 -21.96
CA GLY A 70 -19.93 -21.20 -21.36
C GLY A 70 -19.47 -19.88 -20.72
N HIS A 71 -18.14 -19.60 -20.69
CA HIS A 71 -17.62 -18.31 -20.21
C HIS A 71 -17.55 -17.32 -21.36
N ARG A 72 -17.56 -16.02 -20.98
CA ARG A 72 -17.41 -14.89 -21.90
C ARG A 72 -16.54 -13.79 -21.29
N LEU A 73 -15.96 -12.92 -22.12
CA LEU A 73 -15.33 -11.69 -21.69
C LEU A 73 -16.35 -10.58 -21.68
N ARG A 74 -16.40 -9.82 -20.60
CA ARG A 74 -17.04 -8.50 -20.52
C ARG A 74 -15.96 -7.45 -20.70
N LEU A 75 -16.16 -6.55 -21.64
CA LEU A 75 -15.28 -5.44 -21.98
C LEU A 75 -16.00 -4.15 -21.63
N GLU A 76 -15.46 -3.38 -20.69
CA GLU A 76 -15.95 -2.04 -20.39
C GLU A 76 -15.04 -1.01 -21.07
N PHE A 77 -15.61 -0.18 -21.94
CA PHE A 77 -14.86 0.77 -22.73
C PHE A 77 -14.94 2.17 -22.17
N VAL A 78 -13.86 2.93 -22.36
CA VAL A 78 -13.84 4.39 -22.19
C VAL A 78 -13.51 5.06 -23.51
N ASN A 79 -14.11 6.22 -23.72
CA ASN A 79 -13.86 7.10 -24.84
C ASN A 79 -13.01 8.28 -24.35
N VAL A 80 -11.86 8.49 -24.98
CA VAL A 80 -10.96 9.60 -24.66
C VAL A 80 -10.95 10.55 -25.85
N SER A 81 -11.42 11.78 -25.65
CA SER A 81 -11.43 12.79 -26.69
C SER A 81 -10.00 13.23 -27.03
N LYS A 82 -9.72 13.36 -28.33
CA LYS A 82 -8.48 13.96 -28.86
C LYS A 82 -8.19 15.36 -28.31
N ALA A 83 -9.23 16.07 -27.88
CA ALA A 83 -9.08 17.41 -27.28
C ALA A 83 -8.36 17.38 -25.91
N LEU A 84 -8.37 16.22 -25.21
CA LEU A 84 -7.75 16.02 -23.90
C LEU A 84 -6.39 15.31 -23.97
N THR A 85 -5.98 14.91 -25.18
CA THR A 85 -4.76 14.13 -25.41
C THR A 85 -4.01 14.67 -26.63
N ASN A 86 -2.76 14.24 -26.81
CA ASN A 86 -1.98 14.53 -28.02
C ASN A 86 -2.30 13.60 -29.19
N TYR A 87 -3.41 12.88 -29.14
CA TYR A 87 -3.83 11.98 -30.20
C TYR A 87 -4.51 12.72 -31.34
N LYS A 88 -4.40 12.15 -32.55
CA LYS A 88 -5.00 12.73 -33.78
C LYS A 88 -6.51 12.51 -33.88
N GLU A 89 -7.02 11.48 -33.21
CA GLU A 89 -8.42 11.03 -33.25
C GLU A 89 -8.91 10.70 -31.84
N ASP A 90 -10.22 10.65 -31.61
CA ASP A 90 -10.84 10.16 -30.43
C ASP A 90 -10.55 8.66 -30.29
N ILE A 91 -10.20 8.21 -29.08
CA ILE A 91 -9.81 6.84 -28.83
C ILE A 91 -10.84 6.16 -27.93
N ARG A 92 -11.18 4.93 -28.30
CA ARG A 92 -12.01 4.04 -27.49
C ARG A 92 -11.20 2.80 -27.15
N TYR A 93 -11.07 2.47 -25.86
CA TYR A 93 -10.34 1.30 -25.43
C TYR A 93 -11.00 0.61 -24.24
N PRO A 94 -10.79 -0.72 -24.05
CA PRO A 94 -11.29 -1.41 -22.88
C PRO A 94 -10.50 -0.98 -21.64
N ARG A 95 -11.17 -0.33 -20.70
CA ARG A 95 -10.65 0.00 -19.38
C ARG A 95 -10.64 -1.22 -18.47
N LEU A 96 -11.68 -2.07 -18.59
CA LEU A 96 -11.84 -3.27 -17.79
C LEU A 96 -12.18 -4.46 -18.69
N VAL A 97 -11.49 -5.57 -18.46
CA VAL A 97 -11.74 -6.86 -19.11
C VAL A 97 -11.97 -7.88 -18.02
N THR A 98 -13.18 -8.45 -17.93
CA THR A 98 -13.55 -9.41 -16.89
C THR A 98 -14.01 -10.72 -17.52
N MET A 99 -13.48 -11.85 -17.06
CA MET A 99 -14.01 -13.17 -17.38
C MET A 99 -15.27 -13.44 -16.55
N LEU A 100 -16.36 -13.80 -17.22
CA LEU A 100 -17.65 -14.11 -16.58
C LEU A 100 -18.02 -15.56 -16.83
N ASP A 101 -18.63 -16.19 -15.84
CA ASP A 101 -19.29 -17.49 -16.00
C ASP A 101 -20.65 -17.38 -16.75
N ALA A 102 -21.32 -18.50 -16.92
CA ALA A 102 -22.63 -18.56 -17.58
C ALA A 102 -23.75 -17.82 -16.81
N ALA A 103 -23.53 -17.49 -15.53
CA ALA A 103 -24.45 -16.73 -14.69
C ALA A 103 -24.06 -15.25 -14.55
N ASP A 104 -23.15 -14.76 -15.42
CA ASP A 104 -22.63 -13.39 -15.44
C ASP A 104 -21.88 -12.96 -14.17
N LYS A 105 -21.34 -13.91 -13.44
CA LYS A 105 -20.48 -13.63 -12.30
C LYS A 105 -19.01 -13.63 -12.74
N PRO A 106 -18.18 -12.75 -12.19
CA PRO A 106 -16.73 -12.81 -12.38
C PRO A 106 -16.19 -14.20 -11.99
N ASP A 107 -15.57 -14.90 -12.95
CA ASP A 107 -14.96 -16.21 -12.74
C ASP A 107 -13.74 -16.35 -13.66
N GLY A 108 -12.55 -16.26 -13.10
CA GLY A 108 -11.30 -16.16 -13.81
C GLY A 108 -10.63 -14.80 -13.65
N MET A 109 -9.91 -14.35 -14.68
CA MET A 109 -9.10 -13.14 -14.62
C MET A 109 -9.89 -11.89 -14.98
N GLU A 110 -9.66 -10.85 -14.20
CA GLU A 110 -10.03 -9.47 -14.51
C GLU A 110 -8.77 -8.64 -14.69
N MET A 111 -8.76 -7.80 -15.75
CA MET A 111 -7.66 -6.88 -16.02
C MET A 111 -8.20 -5.46 -16.12
N GLU A 112 -7.60 -4.53 -15.39
CA GLU A 112 -7.88 -3.11 -15.43
C GLU A 112 -6.73 -2.36 -16.08
N TYR A 113 -7.06 -1.47 -17.03
CA TYR A 113 -6.12 -0.65 -17.77
C TYR A 113 -6.31 0.82 -17.42
N SER A 114 -5.23 1.53 -17.13
CA SER A 114 -5.25 3.00 -17.01
C SER A 114 -5.04 3.71 -18.35
N ASP A 115 -4.48 2.98 -19.32
CA ASP A 115 -4.18 3.46 -20.67
C ASP A 115 -4.07 2.23 -21.58
N TRP A 116 -4.64 2.30 -22.76
CA TRP A 116 -4.76 1.16 -23.69
C TRP A 116 -3.42 0.74 -24.35
N TYR A 117 -2.47 1.66 -24.46
CA TYR A 117 -1.13 1.33 -24.97
C TYR A 117 -0.24 0.59 -23.96
N ARG A 118 -0.65 0.57 -22.68
CA ARG A 118 0.20 0.15 -21.59
C ARG A 118 -0.23 -1.18 -20.98
N PRO A 119 0.64 -1.87 -20.25
CA PRO A 119 0.27 -3.03 -19.45
C PRO A 119 -0.91 -2.72 -18.52
N PRO A 120 -1.72 -3.72 -18.14
CA PRO A 120 -2.79 -3.51 -17.19
C PRO A 120 -2.21 -2.98 -15.87
N ARG A 121 -2.96 -2.04 -15.26
CA ARG A 121 -2.64 -1.50 -13.95
C ARG A 121 -2.85 -2.52 -12.83
N ARG A 122 -3.83 -3.42 -13.05
CA ARG A 122 -4.20 -4.46 -12.10
C ARG A 122 -4.67 -5.71 -12.82
N LYS A 123 -4.31 -6.87 -12.26
CA LYS A 123 -4.88 -8.18 -12.60
C LYS A 123 -5.43 -8.79 -11.33
N THR A 124 -6.68 -9.24 -11.36
CA THR A 124 -7.37 -9.84 -10.23
C THR A 124 -7.92 -11.19 -10.64
N VAL A 125 -7.85 -12.20 -9.79
CA VAL A 125 -8.45 -13.51 -10.03
C VAL A 125 -9.71 -13.64 -9.20
N TYR A 126 -10.81 -14.02 -9.86
CA TYR A 126 -12.11 -14.27 -9.25
C TYR A 126 -12.49 -15.74 -9.37
N LYS A 127 -13.29 -16.21 -8.42
CA LYS A 127 -13.95 -17.48 -8.44
C LYS A 127 -15.38 -17.30 -7.94
N GLN A 128 -16.36 -17.61 -8.80
CA GLN A 128 -17.80 -17.48 -8.48
C GLN A 128 -18.17 -16.08 -7.93
N GLY A 129 -17.64 -15.02 -8.50
CA GLY A 129 -17.94 -13.64 -8.14
C GLY A 129 -17.14 -13.05 -6.99
N VAL A 130 -16.26 -13.82 -6.34
CA VAL A 130 -15.41 -13.32 -5.26
C VAL A 130 -13.92 -13.41 -5.60
N LYS A 131 -13.10 -12.52 -5.08
CA LYS A 131 -11.65 -12.59 -5.26
C LYS A 131 -11.10 -13.88 -4.63
N ASP A 132 -10.44 -14.71 -5.44
CA ASP A 132 -9.82 -15.97 -5.01
C ASP A 132 -8.60 -16.27 -5.88
N GLY A 133 -7.42 -15.98 -5.39
CA GLY A 133 -6.15 -16.04 -6.11
C GLY A 133 -5.25 -14.86 -5.79
N VAL A 134 -4.25 -14.61 -6.63
CA VAL A 134 -3.32 -13.49 -6.43
C VAL A 134 -3.75 -12.30 -7.27
N GLU A 135 -4.00 -11.18 -6.62
CA GLU A 135 -4.15 -9.88 -7.26
C GLU A 135 -2.76 -9.28 -7.46
N GLN A 136 -2.46 -8.85 -8.68
CA GLN A 136 -1.22 -8.17 -9.05
C GLN A 136 -1.51 -6.73 -9.41
N MET A 137 -0.78 -5.82 -8.80
CA MET A 137 -0.78 -4.39 -9.15
C MET A 137 0.56 -4.05 -9.79
N PHE A 138 0.52 -3.15 -10.77
CA PHE A 138 1.71 -2.76 -11.51
C PHE A 138 1.93 -1.24 -11.41
N PHE A 139 3.17 -0.79 -11.43
CA PHE A 139 3.47 0.64 -11.51
C PHE A 139 2.87 1.22 -12.78
N PRO A 140 2.29 2.44 -12.71
CA PRO A 140 1.61 3.07 -13.85
C PRO A 140 2.48 3.06 -15.10
N GLY A 141 1.93 2.53 -16.19
CA GLY A 141 2.58 2.52 -17.50
C GLY A 141 3.74 1.55 -17.66
N THR A 142 3.92 0.61 -16.74
CA THR A 142 4.99 -0.39 -16.78
C THR A 142 4.42 -1.80 -16.55
N ASP A 143 5.23 -2.82 -16.84
CA ASP A 143 4.97 -4.23 -16.47
C ASP A 143 5.61 -4.62 -15.14
N LYS A 144 6.18 -3.64 -14.41
CA LYS A 144 6.82 -3.88 -13.12
C LYS A 144 5.78 -3.99 -12.02
N LEU A 145 5.86 -5.06 -11.24
CA LEU A 145 5.00 -5.27 -10.09
C LEU A 145 5.20 -4.18 -9.03
N GLU A 146 4.08 -3.65 -8.54
CA GLU A 146 3.99 -2.78 -7.38
C GLU A 146 3.55 -3.56 -6.14
N ALA A 147 2.61 -4.52 -6.32
CA ALA A 147 2.14 -5.37 -5.24
C ALA A 147 1.61 -6.72 -5.72
N GLU A 148 1.72 -7.73 -4.86
CA GLU A 148 1.03 -9.01 -4.92
C GLU A 148 0.19 -9.19 -3.66
N ILE A 149 -1.10 -9.44 -3.82
CA ILE A 149 -2.07 -9.54 -2.73
C ILE A 149 -2.79 -10.89 -2.87
N PRO A 150 -2.56 -11.84 -1.95
CA PRO A 150 -3.24 -13.12 -1.98
C PRO A 150 -4.66 -13.00 -1.40
N TRP A 151 -5.64 -13.49 -2.15
CA TRP A 151 -7.04 -13.54 -1.77
C TRP A 151 -7.54 -14.97 -1.68
N VAL A 152 -8.34 -15.26 -0.67
CA VAL A 152 -9.06 -16.51 -0.50
C VAL A 152 -10.51 -16.18 -0.12
N LYS A 153 -11.46 -16.57 -0.96
CA LYS A 153 -12.90 -16.35 -0.72
C LYS A 153 -13.23 -14.88 -0.34
N GLY A 154 -12.66 -13.93 -1.04
CA GLY A 154 -12.90 -12.49 -0.85
C GLY A 154 -12.16 -11.84 0.32
N GLN A 155 -11.32 -12.57 1.03
CA GLN A 155 -10.49 -12.03 2.11
C GLN A 155 -9.01 -12.15 1.79
N ILE A 156 -8.21 -11.17 2.21
CA ILE A 156 -6.75 -11.27 2.09
C ILE A 156 -6.25 -12.36 3.04
N GLN A 157 -5.52 -13.35 2.49
CA GLN A 157 -5.01 -14.49 3.22
C GLN A 157 -3.60 -14.85 2.75
N GLY A 158 -2.63 -14.84 3.66
CA GLY A 158 -1.23 -15.10 3.33
C GLY A 158 -0.38 -13.83 3.30
N VAL A 159 0.71 -13.83 2.55
CA VAL A 159 1.69 -12.73 2.55
C VAL A 159 1.43 -11.78 1.38
N LYS A 160 0.98 -10.57 1.68
CA LYS A 160 1.01 -9.44 0.75
C LYS A 160 2.46 -8.98 0.59
N LYS A 161 2.90 -8.82 -0.66
CA LYS A 161 4.22 -8.27 -1.00
C LYS A 161 4.07 -6.94 -1.73
N THR A 162 4.97 -6.02 -1.48
CA THR A 162 5.11 -4.76 -2.23
C THR A 162 6.52 -4.64 -2.77
N PHE A 163 6.66 -3.91 -3.88
CA PHE A 163 7.93 -3.78 -4.59
C PHE A 163 8.23 -2.30 -4.85
N HIS A 164 9.49 -1.97 -4.93
CA HIS A 164 10.00 -0.70 -5.46
C HIS A 164 9.92 -0.69 -6.99
N ALA A 165 9.97 0.48 -7.61
CA ALA A 165 10.00 0.62 -9.07
C ALA A 165 11.22 -0.05 -9.73
N SER A 166 12.28 -0.30 -8.97
CA SER A 166 13.44 -1.11 -9.36
C SER A 166 13.13 -2.60 -9.48
N GLY A 167 12.00 -3.06 -8.90
CA GLY A 167 11.63 -4.48 -8.77
C GLY A 167 12.12 -5.13 -7.47
N ALA A 168 12.93 -4.44 -6.67
CA ALA A 168 13.34 -4.93 -5.35
C ALA A 168 12.14 -4.97 -4.39
N LYS A 169 12.12 -5.93 -3.46
CA LYS A 169 11.06 -6.04 -2.45
C LYS A 169 11.06 -4.80 -1.55
N ALA A 170 9.91 -4.10 -1.48
CA ALA A 170 9.70 -2.93 -0.62
C ALA A 170 9.08 -3.31 0.73
N GLY A 171 8.25 -4.36 0.75
CA GLY A 171 7.64 -4.80 1.99
C GLY A 171 6.96 -6.15 1.88
N GLU A 172 6.66 -6.71 3.04
CA GLU A 172 5.84 -7.91 3.20
C GLU A 172 4.99 -7.80 4.46
N THR A 173 3.76 -8.28 4.38
CA THR A 173 2.80 -8.23 5.49
C THR A 173 1.93 -9.47 5.46
N THR A 174 1.87 -10.19 6.58
CA THR A 174 1.07 -11.40 6.69
C THR A 174 -0.36 -11.05 7.09
N TYR A 175 -1.32 -11.68 6.41
CA TYR A 175 -2.75 -11.55 6.67
C TYR A 175 -3.37 -12.90 7.00
N GLU A 176 -4.29 -12.89 7.93
CA GLU A 176 -5.12 -14.02 8.27
C GLU A 176 -6.56 -13.53 8.44
N ASN A 177 -7.49 -14.12 7.65
CA ASN A 177 -8.92 -13.72 7.63
C ASN A 177 -9.11 -12.19 7.45
N GLY A 178 -8.37 -11.59 6.51
CA GLY A 178 -8.41 -10.16 6.19
C GLY A 178 -7.72 -9.24 7.20
N LYS A 179 -7.16 -9.76 8.28
CA LYS A 179 -6.49 -8.97 9.33
C LYS A 179 -4.98 -9.20 9.29
N ILE A 180 -4.23 -8.14 9.51
CA ILE A 180 -2.76 -8.24 9.64
C ILE A 180 -2.43 -9.05 10.89
N THR A 181 -1.50 -9.99 10.75
CA THR A 181 -0.98 -10.82 11.86
C THR A 181 0.52 -11.05 11.71
N GLY A 182 1.20 -11.37 12.81
CA GLY A 182 2.64 -11.60 12.78
C GLY A 182 3.44 -10.33 12.47
N GLU A 183 4.49 -10.45 11.68
CA GLU A 183 5.38 -9.33 11.37
C GLU A 183 5.07 -8.72 10.00
N ALA A 184 4.97 -7.39 9.98
CA ALA A 184 5.05 -6.59 8.76
C ALA A 184 6.47 -6.02 8.65
N ARG A 185 7.10 -6.18 7.48
CA ARG A 185 8.47 -5.74 7.23
C ARG A 185 8.53 -4.79 6.05
N SER A 186 9.41 -3.78 6.12
CA SER A 186 9.73 -2.91 4.99
C SER A 186 11.23 -2.86 4.75
N TYR A 187 11.61 -2.63 3.50
CA TYR A 187 12.99 -2.71 3.02
C TYR A 187 13.35 -1.50 2.17
N THR A 188 14.64 -1.16 2.12
CA THR A 188 15.21 -0.21 1.15
C THR A 188 15.22 -0.82 -0.25
N GLU A 189 15.46 0.00 -1.28
CA GLU A 189 15.72 -0.49 -2.64
C GLU A 189 16.93 -1.42 -2.73
N LYS A 190 17.87 -1.32 -1.81
CA LYS A 190 19.05 -2.20 -1.71
C LYS A 190 18.77 -3.51 -0.97
N GLY A 191 17.54 -3.69 -0.47
CA GLY A 191 17.13 -4.89 0.27
C GLY A 191 17.43 -4.87 1.78
N SER A 192 18.02 -3.80 2.31
CA SER A 192 18.25 -3.66 3.75
C SER A 192 16.94 -3.49 4.50
N LEU A 193 16.78 -4.15 5.64
CA LEU A 193 15.59 -4.05 6.49
C LEU A 193 15.49 -2.64 7.09
N LEU A 194 14.35 -1.97 6.88
CA LEU A 194 14.05 -0.63 7.41
C LEU A 194 13.20 -0.68 8.67
N ARG A 195 12.18 -1.56 8.68
CA ARG A 195 11.23 -1.62 9.79
C ARG A 195 10.63 -2.99 9.93
N VAL A 196 10.39 -3.38 11.18
CA VAL A 196 9.55 -4.51 11.57
C VAL A 196 8.47 -4.01 12.51
N VAL A 197 7.22 -4.40 12.28
CA VAL A 197 6.09 -4.12 13.18
C VAL A 197 5.38 -5.42 13.46
N ARG A 198 5.10 -5.71 14.74
CA ARG A 198 4.32 -6.89 15.13
C ARG A 198 2.85 -6.57 15.29
N PHE A 199 2.01 -7.46 14.77
CA PHE A 199 0.56 -7.36 14.81
C PHE A 199 -0.08 -8.63 15.36
N THR A 200 -1.17 -8.44 16.09
CA THR A 200 -2.06 -9.51 16.51
C THR A 200 -3.49 -9.12 16.16
N ALA A 201 -4.16 -9.90 15.31
CA ALA A 201 -5.55 -9.69 14.89
C ALA A 201 -5.85 -8.25 14.39
N GLY A 202 -4.93 -7.65 13.63
CA GLY A 202 -5.06 -6.31 13.04
C GLY A 202 -4.56 -5.16 13.92
N GLN A 203 -4.20 -5.41 15.17
CA GLN A 203 -3.67 -4.40 16.09
C GLN A 203 -2.16 -4.56 16.27
N ARG A 204 -1.43 -3.45 16.41
CA ARG A 204 -0.02 -3.51 16.80
C ARG A 204 0.09 -4.12 18.19
N ASP A 205 0.86 -5.21 18.32
CA ASP A 205 1.05 -5.90 19.60
C ASP A 205 2.44 -6.54 19.60
N GLY A 206 3.35 -5.98 20.41
CA GLY A 206 4.77 -6.25 20.38
C GLY A 206 5.59 -5.05 19.92
N GLU A 207 6.85 -5.26 19.59
CA GLU A 207 7.74 -4.16 19.22
C GLU A 207 7.59 -3.74 17.76
N MET A 208 7.64 -2.44 17.53
CA MET A 208 8.01 -1.83 16.27
C MET A 208 9.48 -1.45 16.35
N ILE A 209 10.27 -1.91 15.39
CA ILE A 209 11.71 -1.66 15.32
C ILE A 209 12.03 -0.96 14.00
N ASP A 210 12.67 0.20 14.08
CA ASP A 210 13.26 0.90 12.95
C ASP A 210 14.76 0.64 12.91
N TYR A 211 15.29 0.42 11.72
CA TYR A 211 16.70 0.17 11.47
C TYR A 211 17.33 1.32 10.67
N TRP A 212 18.60 1.56 10.89
CA TRP A 212 19.37 2.50 10.08
C TRP A 212 19.46 2.00 8.63
N PRO A 213 19.05 2.82 7.63
CA PRO A 213 18.97 2.35 6.23
C PRO A 213 20.33 2.03 5.60
N ASP A 214 21.40 2.66 6.09
CA ASP A 214 22.77 2.55 5.63
C ASP A 214 23.67 1.67 6.52
N ARG A 215 23.09 1.08 7.58
CA ARG A 215 23.80 0.27 8.58
C ARG A 215 23.02 -0.99 8.89
N GLU A 216 23.30 -2.02 8.10
CA GLU A 216 22.57 -3.28 8.17
C GLU A 216 22.47 -3.85 9.59
N GLY A 217 21.25 -4.16 10.00
CA GLY A 217 20.94 -4.74 11.30
C GLY A 217 21.10 -3.82 12.51
N LYS A 218 21.50 -2.54 12.31
CA LYS A 218 21.60 -1.58 13.42
C LYS A 218 20.24 -0.93 13.69
N VAL A 219 19.77 -1.06 14.92
CA VAL A 219 18.51 -0.46 15.36
C VAL A 219 18.69 1.04 15.52
N ASP A 220 17.79 1.81 14.92
CA ASP A 220 17.63 3.25 15.13
C ASP A 220 16.68 3.52 16.31
N ARG A 221 15.52 2.80 16.32
CA ARG A 221 14.50 3.01 17.33
C ARG A 221 13.69 1.74 17.58
N SER A 222 13.24 1.54 18.84
CA SER A 222 12.21 0.56 19.19
C SER A 222 11.07 1.23 19.95
N VAL A 223 9.83 0.82 19.61
CA VAL A 223 8.59 1.31 20.24
C VAL A 223 7.71 0.10 20.57
N PRO A 224 7.48 -0.19 21.86
CA PRO A 224 6.61 -1.29 22.25
C PRO A 224 5.13 -0.90 22.15
N TYR A 225 4.34 -1.79 21.60
CA TYR A 225 2.87 -1.66 21.49
C TYR A 225 2.19 -2.79 22.25
N LYS A 226 1.04 -2.48 22.84
CA LYS A 226 0.14 -3.44 23.45
C LYS A 226 -1.29 -3.09 23.02
N LYS A 227 -1.95 -4.00 22.31
CA LYS A 227 -3.33 -3.82 21.81
C LYS A 227 -3.53 -2.48 21.07
N GLY A 228 -2.59 -2.09 20.24
CA GLY A 228 -2.62 -0.86 19.43
C GLY A 228 -2.08 0.40 20.11
N ALA A 229 -1.93 0.41 21.43
CA ALA A 229 -1.39 1.53 22.19
C ALA A 229 0.12 1.38 22.45
N VAL A 230 0.86 2.49 22.44
CA VAL A 230 2.25 2.51 22.90
C VAL A 230 2.27 2.25 24.41
N HIS A 231 2.97 1.19 24.81
CA HIS A 231 3.01 0.75 26.21
C HIS A 231 4.35 0.09 26.53
N GLY A 232 5.10 0.65 27.45
CA GLY A 232 6.45 0.21 27.81
C GLY A 232 7.51 1.25 27.47
N MET A 233 8.77 0.84 27.37
CA MET A 233 9.91 1.73 27.16
C MET A 233 10.22 1.87 25.66
N SER A 234 9.96 3.04 25.09
CA SER A 234 10.44 3.40 23.76
C SER A 234 11.89 3.86 23.83
N ARG A 235 12.71 3.45 22.86
CA ARG A 235 14.14 3.75 22.81
C ARG A 235 14.55 4.24 21.44
N ALA A 236 15.54 5.14 21.40
CA ALA A 236 16.33 5.38 20.21
C ALA A 236 17.81 5.17 20.53
N PHE A 237 18.55 4.89 19.48
CA PHE A 237 19.96 4.53 19.59
C PHE A 237 20.82 5.42 18.68
N TYR A 238 22.03 5.65 19.10
CA TYR A 238 23.07 6.16 18.24
C TYR A 238 23.51 5.08 17.24
N ALA A 239 24.21 5.50 16.20
CA ALA A 239 24.67 4.60 15.16
C ALA A 239 25.67 3.51 15.64
N ASP A 240 26.32 3.72 16.79
CA ASP A 240 27.18 2.76 17.45
C ASP A 240 26.39 1.75 18.32
N GLY A 241 25.06 1.95 18.44
CA GLY A 241 24.15 1.08 19.22
C GLY A 241 23.95 1.49 20.67
N LYS A 242 24.59 2.55 21.14
CA LYS A 242 24.35 3.10 22.47
C LYS A 242 23.00 3.80 22.54
N PRO A 243 22.30 3.79 23.69
CA PRO A 243 21.04 4.50 23.85
C PRO A 243 21.24 5.99 23.66
N LYS A 244 20.31 6.62 22.91
CA LYS A 244 20.22 8.07 22.70
C LYS A 244 19.14 8.68 23.58
N TRP A 245 18.01 7.99 23.71
CA TRP A 245 16.98 8.34 24.67
C TRP A 245 16.13 7.11 25.03
N GLU A 246 15.52 7.17 26.20
CA GLU A 246 14.52 6.24 26.71
C GLU A 246 13.30 7.03 27.17
N LYS A 247 12.10 6.62 26.71
CA LYS A 247 10.82 7.26 27.02
C LYS A 247 9.82 6.20 27.42
N PRO A 248 9.39 6.20 28.70
CA PRO A 248 8.38 5.26 29.15
C PRO A 248 6.98 5.74 28.76
N PHE A 249 6.14 4.79 28.33
CA PHE A 249 4.76 5.02 27.95
C PHE A 249 3.81 4.05 28.67
N ARG A 250 2.62 4.56 29.00
CA ARG A 250 1.48 3.80 29.45
C ARG A 250 0.26 4.26 28.63
N GLU A 251 -0.29 3.35 27.79
CA GLU A 251 -1.49 3.61 26.99
C GLU A 251 -1.42 4.93 26.18
N ASN A 252 -0.36 5.09 25.38
CA ASN A 252 -0.02 6.25 24.55
C ASN A 252 0.40 7.52 25.32
N LYS A 253 0.41 7.52 26.65
CA LYS A 253 0.83 8.66 27.46
C LYS A 253 2.22 8.41 28.04
N GLN A 254 3.10 9.41 28.01
CA GLN A 254 4.36 9.31 28.74
C GLN A 254 4.09 9.16 30.23
N HIS A 255 4.74 8.17 30.86
CA HIS A 255 4.54 7.89 32.29
C HIS A 255 5.78 7.24 32.88
N GLY A 256 6.51 7.96 33.68
CA GLY A 256 7.79 7.55 34.25
C GLY A 256 8.91 8.54 33.93
N VAL A 257 10.16 8.09 34.01
CA VAL A 257 11.35 8.92 33.81
C VAL A 257 11.85 8.78 32.37
N GLU A 258 11.75 9.88 31.61
CA GLU A 258 12.41 10.02 30.31
C GLU A 258 13.90 10.31 30.56
N LYS A 259 14.77 9.63 29.82
CA LYS A 259 16.23 9.85 29.86
C LYS A 259 16.75 10.20 28.49
N GLN A 260 17.63 11.18 28.42
CA GLN A 260 18.45 11.50 27.26
C GLN A 260 19.90 11.22 27.61
N PHE A 261 20.62 10.59 26.69
CA PHE A 261 22.01 10.19 26.89
C PHE A 261 22.92 10.91 25.89
N ALA A 262 24.10 11.28 26.35
CA ALA A 262 25.20 11.71 25.50
C ALA A 262 25.82 10.51 24.74
N PRO A 263 26.62 10.76 23.67
CA PRO A 263 27.27 9.67 22.91
C PRO A 263 28.23 8.80 23.73
N ASP A 264 28.76 9.32 24.85
CA ASP A 264 29.58 8.54 25.77
C ASP A 264 28.76 7.59 26.67
N GLY A 265 27.42 7.74 26.70
CA GLY A 265 26.49 6.95 27.49
C GLY A 265 26.10 7.56 28.83
N THR A 266 26.62 8.76 29.16
CA THR A 266 26.20 9.49 30.36
C THR A 266 24.81 10.08 30.20
N VAL A 267 24.03 10.15 31.31
CA VAL A 267 22.72 10.79 31.30
C VAL A 267 22.89 12.30 31.26
N GLU A 268 22.46 12.87 30.15
CA GLU A 268 22.49 14.32 29.88
C GLU A 268 21.31 15.05 30.50
N ARG A 269 20.12 14.36 30.48
CA ARG A 269 18.86 14.96 30.90
C ARG A 269 17.88 13.91 31.38
N GLU A 270 17.13 14.24 32.43
CA GLU A 270 15.95 13.51 32.88
C GLU A 270 14.73 14.43 32.89
N ARG A 271 13.58 13.85 32.55
CA ARG A 271 12.26 14.47 32.68
C ARG A 271 11.30 13.48 33.29
N PHE A 272 10.39 13.98 34.10
CA PHE A 272 9.42 13.17 34.83
C PHE A 272 8.03 13.39 34.26
N TRP A 273 7.31 12.30 34.05
CA TRP A 273 6.01 12.30 33.38
C TRP A 273 5.00 11.50 34.18
N ILE A 274 3.79 12.05 34.34
CA ILE A 274 2.64 11.36 34.94
C ILE A 274 1.47 11.52 34.00
N ASP A 275 1.02 10.41 33.39
CA ASP A 275 -0.14 10.34 32.49
C ASP A 275 -0.14 11.35 31.33
N GLY A 276 1.05 11.72 30.84
CA GLY A 276 1.27 12.64 29.72
C GLY A 276 1.67 14.05 30.14
N ASP A 277 1.57 14.39 31.42
CA ASP A 277 1.95 15.70 31.95
C ASP A 277 3.38 15.67 32.48
N ALA A 278 4.17 16.68 32.13
CA ALA A 278 5.51 16.87 32.67
C ALA A 278 5.41 17.43 34.09
N VAL A 279 6.10 16.80 35.03
CA VAL A 279 6.06 17.16 36.46
C VAL A 279 7.47 17.40 37.00
N SER A 280 7.59 17.98 38.20
CA SER A 280 8.85 18.10 38.90
C SER A 280 9.34 16.74 39.44
N ALA A 281 10.62 16.63 39.70
CA ALA A 281 11.19 15.42 40.35
C ALA A 281 10.60 15.15 41.73
N GLU A 282 10.27 16.20 42.49
CA GLU A 282 9.66 16.13 43.79
C GLU A 282 8.23 15.60 43.74
N GLU A 283 7.43 16.15 42.83
CA GLU A 283 6.04 15.69 42.58
C GLU A 283 6.02 14.23 42.14
N PHE A 284 6.91 13.85 41.20
CA PHE A 284 7.03 12.47 40.75
C PHE A 284 7.35 11.50 41.89
N LYS A 285 8.36 11.81 42.70
CA LYS A 285 8.73 11.00 43.86
C LYS A 285 7.59 10.90 44.89
N GLY A 286 6.86 12.00 45.12
CA GLY A 286 5.74 12.01 46.07
C GLY A 286 4.55 11.14 45.68
N LYS A 287 4.39 10.84 44.39
CA LYS A 287 3.31 9.95 43.90
C LYS A 287 3.65 8.46 43.87
N PHE A 288 4.95 8.09 43.93
CA PHE A 288 5.41 6.71 43.81
C PHE A 288 6.14 6.21 45.07
N HIS A 289 6.10 6.96 46.17
CA HIS A 289 6.44 6.58 47.51
C HIS A 289 5.17 6.68 48.37
#